data_1bb3183329f1e30f5228f8ecb7cb2d53
#
_entry.id   1bb3183329f1e30f5228f8ecb7cb2d53
#
_cell.length_a   1.000
_cell.length_b   1.000
_cell.length_c   1.000
_cell.angle_alpha   90.00
_cell.angle_beta   90.00
_cell.angle_gamma   90.00
#
_symmetry.space_group_name_H-M   'P 1'
#
loop_
_entity.id
_entity.type
_entity.pdbx_description
1 polymer ?
#
loop_
_entity_poly.entity_id
_entity_poly.type
_entity_poly.pdbx_seq_one_letter_code
_entity_poly.pdbx_strand_id
1 'polypeptide(L)'
;MLANFKRPFFQYVKKAHKPLKLAIEDEVEVVCARPEIGELKVGDLAGIRVQKFRFNRHEYLIAYRPPAKDAPLEFLIIDFYQVGVHENFYDALKKYLRNEKQTGETP
;
A
#
# COMPACT_ATOMS: atom_id res chain seq x y z
N MET A 1 1.11 -12.18 -9.34
CA MET A 1 0.19 -11.66 -8.33
C MET A 1 -0.36 -10.33 -8.81
N LEU A 2 -1.66 -10.15 -8.72
CA LEU A 2 -2.28 -8.92 -9.20
C LEU A 2 -2.21 -7.81 -8.17
N ALA A 3 -2.17 -6.57 -8.64
CA ALA A 3 -2.16 -5.39 -7.78
C ALA A 3 -3.46 -4.63 -7.95
N ASN A 4 -4.07 -4.24 -6.84
CA ASN A 4 -5.25 -3.40 -6.82
C ASN A 4 -4.89 -2.11 -6.09
N PHE A 5 -5.08 -0.97 -6.74
CA PHE A 5 -4.68 0.32 -6.18
C PHE A 5 -5.90 1.05 -5.63
N LYS A 6 -5.91 1.22 -4.30
CA LYS A 6 -6.97 2.00 -3.67
C LYS A 6 -6.81 3.47 -4.03
N ARG A 7 -7.88 4.23 -3.85
CA ARG A 7 -7.93 5.61 -4.31
C ARG A 7 -6.78 6.50 -3.82
N PRO A 8 -6.40 6.48 -2.53
CA PRO A 8 -5.29 7.35 -2.10
C PRO A 8 -3.98 7.01 -2.80
N PHE A 9 -3.70 5.72 -3.00
CA PHE A 9 -2.50 5.30 -3.70
C PHE A 9 -2.54 5.77 -5.15
N PHE A 10 -3.62 5.47 -5.82
CA PHE A 10 -3.79 5.83 -7.23
C PHE A 10 -3.62 7.33 -7.44
N GLN A 11 -4.26 8.15 -6.61
CA GLN A 11 -4.20 9.59 -6.76
C GLN A 11 -2.81 10.14 -6.49
N TYR A 12 -2.10 9.58 -5.52
CA TYR A 12 -0.74 10.02 -5.24
C TYR A 12 0.17 9.77 -6.45
N VAL A 13 0.09 8.56 -7.01
CA VAL A 13 0.91 8.20 -8.17
C VAL A 13 0.54 9.07 -9.36
N LYS A 14 -0.74 9.32 -9.56
CA LYS A 14 -1.20 10.14 -10.68
C LYS A 14 -0.62 11.54 -10.64
N LYS A 15 -0.44 12.11 -9.44
CA LYS A 15 0.09 13.47 -9.27
C LYS A 15 1.60 13.53 -9.16
N ALA A 16 2.26 12.40 -9.00
CA ALA A 16 3.71 12.37 -8.84
C ALA A 16 4.41 12.71 -10.14
N HIS A 17 5.56 13.40 -10.04
CA HIS A 17 6.37 13.63 -11.24
C HIS A 17 6.97 12.30 -11.71
N LYS A 18 7.36 12.27 -12.97
CA LYS A 18 7.69 11.01 -13.62
C LYS A 18 8.77 10.17 -12.92
N PRO A 19 9.92 10.75 -12.49
CA PRO A 19 10.91 9.93 -11.81
C PRO A 19 10.38 9.26 -10.54
N LEU A 20 9.59 9.97 -9.75
CA LEU A 20 9.00 9.38 -8.55
C LEU A 20 7.97 8.32 -8.90
N LYS A 21 7.17 8.57 -9.91
CA LYS A 21 6.19 7.59 -10.38
C LYS A 21 6.88 6.26 -10.75
N LEU A 22 8.00 6.34 -11.48
CA LEU A 22 8.73 5.15 -11.87
C LEU A 22 9.32 4.44 -10.65
N ALA A 23 9.84 5.20 -9.68
CA ALA A 23 10.37 4.60 -8.46
C ALA A 23 9.28 3.87 -7.67
N ILE A 24 8.08 4.46 -7.59
CA ILE A 24 6.96 3.81 -6.93
C ILE A 24 6.57 2.52 -7.65
N GLU A 25 6.52 2.56 -8.99
CA GLU A 25 6.19 1.39 -9.78
C GLU A 25 7.20 0.27 -9.58
N ASP A 26 8.48 0.61 -9.53
CA ASP A 26 9.52 -0.37 -9.25
C ASP A 26 9.31 -1.03 -7.89
N GLU A 27 8.97 -0.24 -6.89
CA GLU A 27 8.77 -0.77 -5.55
C GLU A 27 7.50 -1.61 -5.45
N VAL A 28 6.47 -1.27 -6.20
CA VAL A 28 5.27 -2.10 -6.30
C VAL A 28 5.64 -3.48 -6.84
N GLU A 29 6.51 -3.54 -7.85
CA GLU A 29 6.96 -4.82 -8.39
C GLU A 29 7.74 -5.62 -7.36
N VAL A 30 8.58 -4.97 -6.55
CA VAL A 30 9.30 -5.63 -5.47
C VAL A 30 8.31 -6.28 -4.49
N VAL A 31 7.29 -5.54 -4.09
CA VAL A 31 6.27 -6.07 -3.18
C VAL A 31 5.50 -7.21 -3.82
N CYS A 32 5.14 -7.09 -5.10
CA CYS A 32 4.41 -8.16 -5.78
C CYS A 32 5.24 -9.44 -5.88
N ALA A 33 6.55 -9.31 -6.02
CA ALA A 33 7.44 -10.47 -6.05
C ALA A 33 7.63 -11.10 -4.67
N ARG A 34 7.57 -10.30 -3.62
CA ARG A 34 7.78 -10.74 -2.24
C ARG A 34 6.83 -10.02 -1.30
N PRO A 35 5.56 -10.47 -1.24
CA PRO A 35 4.52 -9.73 -0.45
C PRO A 35 4.82 -9.64 1.04
N GLU A 36 5.69 -10.49 1.57
CA GLU A 36 6.05 -10.47 2.99
C GLU A 36 7.20 -9.51 3.30
N ILE A 37 7.70 -8.77 2.31
CA ILE A 37 8.88 -7.93 2.51
C ILE A 37 8.62 -6.75 3.45
N GLY A 38 7.42 -6.17 3.41
CA GLY A 38 7.08 -5.03 4.25
C GLY A 38 6.87 -5.43 5.70
N GLU A 39 7.08 -4.48 6.61
CA GLU A 39 6.90 -4.72 8.04
C GLU A 39 5.42 -4.92 8.36
N LEU A 40 5.10 -6.01 9.04
CA LEU A 40 3.72 -6.28 9.45
C LEU A 40 3.34 -5.38 10.61
N LYS A 41 2.21 -4.69 10.48
CA LYS A 41 1.72 -3.79 11.51
C LYS A 41 0.69 -4.49 12.39
N VAL A 42 0.43 -3.92 13.56
CA VAL A 42 -0.48 -4.45 14.55
C VAL A 42 -1.51 -3.40 14.95
N GLY A 43 -2.45 -3.76 15.81
CA GLY A 43 -3.45 -2.82 16.32
C GLY A 43 -4.40 -2.37 15.22
N ASP A 44 -4.59 -1.07 15.10
CA ASP A 44 -5.48 -0.48 14.10
C ASP A 44 -5.10 -0.83 12.68
N LEU A 45 -3.86 -1.23 12.47
CA LEU A 45 -3.33 -1.54 11.14
C LEU A 45 -3.07 -3.04 10.97
N ALA A 46 -3.71 -3.86 11.79
CA ALA A 46 -3.52 -5.31 11.69
C ALA A 46 -3.80 -5.80 10.28
N GLY A 47 -2.89 -6.62 9.76
CA GLY A 47 -3.01 -7.15 8.40
C GLY A 47 -2.37 -6.28 7.34
N ILE A 48 -2.00 -5.05 7.69
CA ILE A 48 -1.31 -4.14 6.77
C ILE A 48 0.20 -4.35 6.92
N ARG A 49 0.90 -4.33 5.80
CA ARG A 49 2.36 -4.29 5.78
C ARG A 49 2.81 -2.96 5.21
N VAL A 50 3.95 -2.48 5.65
CA VAL A 50 4.50 -1.22 5.16
C VAL A 50 5.91 -1.46 4.67
N GLN A 51 6.13 -1.16 3.40
CA GLN A 51 7.44 -1.25 2.77
C GLN A 51 8.02 0.16 2.66
N LYS A 52 9.29 0.29 3.02
CA LYS A 52 10.01 1.56 2.95
C LYS A 52 10.95 1.54 1.76
N PHE A 53 11.09 2.69 1.09
CA PHE A 53 12.10 2.84 0.05
C PHE A 53 12.57 4.29 0.03
N ARG A 54 13.76 4.50 -0.49
CA ARG A 54 14.33 5.86 -0.57
C ARG A 54 14.32 6.33 -2.02
N PHE A 55 13.94 7.57 -2.19
CA PHE A 55 14.00 8.23 -3.48
C PHE A 55 14.42 9.67 -3.27
N ASN A 56 15.47 10.09 -3.96
CA ASN A 56 15.95 11.47 -3.91
C ASN A 56 16.16 11.96 -2.45
N ARG A 57 16.78 11.09 -1.62
CA ARG A 57 17.14 11.35 -0.22
C ARG A 57 15.95 11.39 0.74
N HIS A 58 14.76 11.10 0.26
CA HIS A 58 13.57 11.03 1.11
C HIS A 58 13.13 9.58 1.28
N GLU A 59 12.67 9.26 2.47
CA GLU A 59 12.10 7.95 2.71
C GLU A 59 10.60 7.97 2.40
N TYR A 60 10.18 7.01 1.60
CA TYR A 60 8.78 6.83 1.24
C TYR A 60 8.26 5.54 1.84
N LEU A 61 6.97 5.52 2.11
CA LEU A 61 6.28 4.36 2.68
C LEU A 61 5.19 3.91 1.71
N ILE A 62 5.04 2.60 1.58
CA ILE A 62 3.93 2.00 0.84
C ILE A 62 3.19 1.08 1.80
N ALA A 63 1.90 1.36 2.02
CA ALA A 63 1.04 0.50 2.83
C ALA A 63 0.24 -0.41 1.91
N TYR A 64 0.25 -1.70 2.22
CA TYR A 64 -0.46 -2.67 1.40
C TYR A 64 -0.97 -3.81 2.25
N ARG A 65 -1.97 -4.51 1.74
CA ARG A 65 -2.51 -5.72 2.37
C ARG A 65 -2.28 -6.88 1.41
N PRO A 66 -1.43 -7.84 1.78
CA PRO A 66 -1.27 -9.03 0.95
C PRO A 66 -2.50 -9.92 1.06
N PRO A 67 -2.70 -10.85 0.13
CA PRO A 67 -3.80 -11.78 0.23
C PRO A 67 -3.64 -12.69 1.43
N ALA A 68 -4.74 -13.29 1.89
CA ALA A 68 -4.70 -14.26 2.96
C ALA A 68 -3.78 -15.42 2.58
N LYS A 69 -3.16 -16.01 3.60
CA LYS A 69 -2.13 -17.04 3.39
C LYS A 69 -2.64 -18.22 2.58
N ASP A 70 -3.91 -18.57 2.75
CA ASP A 70 -4.54 -19.72 2.10
C ASP A 70 -5.55 -19.30 1.02
N ALA A 71 -5.42 -18.08 0.50
CA ALA A 71 -6.35 -17.59 -0.52
C ALA A 71 -6.24 -18.42 -1.80
N PRO A 72 -7.37 -18.70 -2.46
CA PRO A 72 -7.34 -19.35 -3.77
C PRO A 72 -6.55 -18.54 -4.78
N LEU A 73 -5.98 -19.22 -5.78
CA LEU A 73 -5.15 -18.56 -6.78
C LEU A 73 -5.82 -17.36 -7.44
N GLU A 74 -7.12 -17.45 -7.72
CA GLU A 74 -7.85 -16.37 -8.37
C GLU A 74 -8.01 -15.14 -7.47
N PHE A 75 -7.73 -15.26 -6.18
CA PHE A 75 -7.82 -14.15 -5.23
C PHE A 75 -6.46 -13.71 -4.70
N LEU A 76 -5.39 -14.00 -5.43
CA LEU A 76 -4.06 -13.54 -5.04
C LEU A 76 -3.86 -12.10 -5.50
N ILE A 77 -4.51 -11.19 -4.79
CA ILE A 77 -4.50 -9.77 -5.10
C ILE A 77 -3.90 -9.03 -3.91
N ILE A 78 -2.97 -8.13 -4.20
CA ILE A 78 -2.42 -7.24 -3.19
C ILE A 78 -3.13 -5.91 -3.31
N ASP A 79 -3.71 -5.45 -2.20
CA ASP A 79 -4.35 -4.12 -2.16
C ASP A 79 -3.31 -3.10 -1.72
N PHE A 80 -3.00 -2.14 -2.58
CA PHE A 80 -2.09 -1.04 -2.26
C PHE A 80 -2.93 0.14 -1.79
N TYR A 81 -2.78 0.52 -0.52
CA TYR A 81 -3.64 1.52 0.11
C TYR A 81 -3.11 2.93 0.00
N GLN A 82 -1.81 3.12 0.25
CA GLN A 82 -1.28 4.46 0.35
C GLN A 82 0.22 4.48 0.11
N VAL A 83 0.70 5.58 -0.46
CA VAL A 83 2.13 5.83 -0.64
C VAL A 83 2.40 7.28 -0.31
N GLY A 84 3.54 7.55 0.29
CA GLY A 84 3.94 8.92 0.61
C GLY A 84 5.08 8.97 1.60
N VAL A 85 5.45 10.19 1.98
CA VAL A 85 6.47 10.39 3.02
C VAL A 85 5.85 10.15 4.39
N HIS A 86 6.70 10.00 5.39
CA HIS A 86 6.26 9.61 6.73
C HIS A 86 5.24 10.57 7.36
N GLU A 87 5.40 11.86 7.13
CA GLU A 87 4.53 12.87 7.73
C GLU A 87 3.08 12.63 7.37
N ASN A 88 2.23 12.51 8.38
CA ASN A 88 0.79 12.26 8.24
C ASN A 88 0.41 10.95 7.55
N PHE A 89 1.39 10.13 7.20
CA PHE A 89 1.11 8.90 6.45
C PHE A 89 0.18 7.96 7.23
N TYR A 90 0.52 7.69 8.48
CA TYR A 90 -0.26 6.73 9.28
C TYR A 90 -1.62 7.28 9.68
N ASP A 91 -1.72 8.58 9.97
CA ASP A 91 -3.01 9.18 10.30
C ASP A 91 -3.96 9.11 9.10
N ALA A 92 -3.47 9.43 7.92
CA ALA A 92 -4.28 9.38 6.72
C ALA A 92 -4.70 7.94 6.39
N LEU A 93 -3.79 6.99 6.58
CA LEU A 93 -4.08 5.58 6.35
C LEU A 93 -5.17 5.07 7.29
N LYS A 94 -5.05 5.37 8.59
CA LYS A 94 -6.04 4.95 9.57
C LYS A 94 -7.40 5.55 9.26
N LYS A 95 -7.43 6.81 8.87
CA LYS A 95 -8.67 7.48 8.50
C LYS A 95 -9.33 6.81 7.30
N TYR A 96 -8.54 6.50 6.29
CA TYR A 96 -9.07 5.83 5.10
C TYR A 96 -9.66 4.46 5.46
N LEU A 97 -8.96 3.69 6.27
CA LEU A 97 -9.42 2.36 6.67
C LEU A 97 -10.70 2.42 7.48
N ARG A 98 -10.83 3.40 8.38
CA ARG A 98 -12.06 3.59 9.14
C ARG A 98 -13.23 3.95 8.23
N ASN A 99 -13.01 4.85 7.28
CA ASN A 99 -14.06 5.26 6.35
C ASN A 99 -14.50 4.09 5.47
N GLU A 100 -13.58 3.26 5.06
CA GLU A 100 -13.88 2.08 4.27
C GLU A 100 -14.81 1.14 5.03
N LYS A 101 -14.56 0.94 6.32
CA LYS A 101 -15.42 0.12 7.17
C LYS A 101 -16.79 0.73 7.36
N GLN A 102 -16.85 2.05 7.59
CA GLN A 102 -18.09 2.75 7.89
C GLN A 102 -19.04 2.82 6.70
N THR A 103 -18.49 2.92 5.50
CA THR A 103 -19.32 2.99 4.29
C THR A 103 -19.83 1.63 3.86
N GLY A 104 -19.44 0.58 4.56
CA GLY A 104 -19.83 -0.75 4.18
C GLY A 104 -19.21 -1.19 2.88
N GLU A 105 -18.16 -0.55 2.46
CA GLU A 105 -17.38 -0.99 1.31
C GLU A 105 -16.65 -2.25 1.70
N THR A 106 -17.41 -3.27 1.83
CA THR A 106 -16.81 -4.57 1.98
C THR A 106 -16.56 -5.08 0.59
N PRO A 107 -15.44 -5.65 0.44
CA PRO A 107 -15.16 -6.36 -0.79
C PRO A 107 -16.18 -7.46 -0.99
#